data_0cbe23dfbc4b75779c6e72a37f50cbcf
#
_entry.id   0cbe23dfbc4b75779c6e72a37f50cbcf
#
_cell.length_a   1.000
_cell.length_b   1.000
_cell.length_c   1.000
_cell.angle_alpha   90.00
_cell.angle_beta   90.00
_cell.angle_gamma   90.00
#
_symmetry.space_group_name_H-M   'P 1'
#
loop_
_entity.id
_entity.type
_entity.pdbx_description
1 polymer ?
#
loop_
_entity_poly.entity_id
_entity_poly.type
_entity_poly.pdbx_seq_one_letter_code
_entity_poly.pdbx_strand_id
1 'polypeptide(L)'
;MTEYEKMLSGEIYNAVDPSLLKDLYACSELCWEYNQIRPTDFKARNEKLKQILGEADDDTFINPPFHCDYGKHIKVGRRFFANFNFVVLDEAPVTIGDDVFIGPNVGIYTACHSTDPKERNTREEWAKPV
;
A
#
# COMPACT_ATOMS: atom_id res chain seq x y z
N MET A 1 -20.50 -8.64 -8.47
CA MET A 1 -19.30 -7.90 -8.02
C MET A 1 -18.04 -8.69 -8.32
N THR A 2 -17.02 -8.01 -8.82
CA THR A 2 -15.68 -8.60 -8.92
C THR A 2 -15.06 -8.74 -7.53
N GLU A 3 -14.05 -9.58 -7.41
CA GLU A 3 -13.30 -9.70 -6.15
C GLU A 3 -12.66 -8.38 -5.74
N TYR A 4 -12.21 -7.56 -6.71
CA TYR A 4 -11.70 -6.22 -6.46
C TYR A 4 -12.77 -5.30 -5.85
N GLU A 5 -13.98 -5.30 -6.41
CA GLU A 5 -15.07 -4.50 -5.87
C GLU A 5 -15.45 -4.92 -4.46
N LYS A 6 -15.48 -6.23 -4.18
CA LYS A 6 -15.70 -6.76 -2.83
C LYS A 6 -14.63 -6.28 -1.86
N MET A 7 -13.37 -6.37 -2.26
CA MET A 7 -12.23 -5.93 -1.47
C MET A 7 -12.37 -4.45 -1.06
N LEU A 8 -12.71 -3.58 -2.00
CA LEU A 8 -12.88 -2.15 -1.74
C LEU A 8 -14.12 -1.82 -0.92
N SER A 9 -15.16 -2.64 -0.99
CA SER A 9 -16.42 -2.39 -0.29
C SER A 9 -16.46 -2.94 1.14
N GLY A 10 -15.43 -3.65 1.57
CA GLY A 10 -15.37 -4.26 2.90
C GLY A 10 -16.04 -5.63 2.99
N GLU A 11 -16.46 -6.19 1.87
CA GLU A 11 -17.00 -7.55 1.79
C GLU A 11 -15.89 -8.58 1.81
N ILE A 12 -16.26 -9.82 2.12
CA ILE A 12 -15.32 -10.95 2.05
C ILE A 12 -14.96 -11.20 0.60
N TYR A 13 -13.68 -11.31 0.30
CA TYR A 13 -13.15 -11.54 -1.04
C TYR A 13 -12.09 -12.64 -1.03
N ASN A 14 -11.82 -13.19 -2.21
CA ASN A 14 -10.77 -14.18 -2.41
C ASN A 14 -9.43 -13.46 -2.66
N ALA A 15 -8.54 -13.51 -1.68
CA ALA A 15 -7.24 -12.82 -1.73
C ALA A 15 -6.31 -13.36 -2.84
N VAL A 16 -6.54 -14.57 -3.32
CA VAL A 16 -5.72 -15.19 -4.37
C VAL A 16 -6.39 -15.19 -5.75
N ASP A 17 -7.41 -14.35 -5.92
CA ASP A 17 -8.00 -14.14 -7.24
C ASP A 17 -6.93 -13.69 -8.24
N PRO A 18 -6.85 -14.28 -9.44
CA PRO A 18 -5.79 -13.97 -10.39
C PRO A 18 -5.67 -12.49 -10.77
N SER A 19 -6.78 -11.76 -10.86
CA SER A 19 -6.73 -10.32 -11.18
C SER A 19 -6.14 -9.50 -10.02
N LEU A 20 -6.43 -9.89 -8.77
CA LEU A 20 -5.83 -9.25 -7.59
C LEU A 20 -4.36 -9.56 -7.48
N LEU A 21 -3.95 -10.80 -7.70
CA LEU A 21 -2.54 -11.19 -7.69
C LEU A 21 -1.73 -10.45 -8.75
N LYS A 22 -2.30 -10.24 -9.93
CA LYS A 22 -1.65 -9.47 -10.98
C LYS A 22 -1.32 -8.05 -10.52
N ASP A 23 -2.26 -7.36 -9.92
CA ASP A 23 -2.06 -6.01 -9.40
C ASP A 23 -1.06 -5.99 -8.22
N LEU A 24 -1.17 -6.98 -7.34
CA LEU A 24 -0.27 -7.11 -6.20
C LEU A 24 1.19 -7.25 -6.66
N TYR A 25 1.45 -8.13 -7.61
CA TYR A 25 2.80 -8.34 -8.12
C TYR A 25 3.30 -7.16 -8.95
N ALA A 26 2.43 -6.48 -9.69
CA ALA A 26 2.81 -5.25 -10.39
C ALA A 26 3.28 -4.17 -9.39
N CYS A 27 2.58 -4.01 -8.28
CA CYS A 27 3.00 -3.10 -7.21
C CYS A 27 4.32 -3.55 -6.56
N SER A 28 4.49 -4.84 -6.33
CA SER A 28 5.74 -5.40 -5.81
C SER A 28 6.94 -5.00 -6.66
N GLU A 29 6.80 -5.07 -7.99
CA GLU A 29 7.85 -4.66 -8.93
C GLU A 29 8.16 -3.16 -8.80
N LEU A 30 7.12 -2.33 -8.70
CA LEU A 30 7.31 -0.90 -8.52
C LEU A 30 8.01 -0.57 -7.19
N CYS A 31 7.66 -1.24 -6.12
CA CYS A 31 8.32 -1.07 -4.82
C CYS A 31 9.79 -1.52 -4.87
N TRP A 32 10.06 -2.64 -5.56
CA TRP A 32 11.44 -3.09 -5.76
C TRP A 32 12.25 -2.02 -6.50
N GLU A 33 11.71 -1.47 -7.59
CA GLU A 33 12.36 -0.40 -8.34
C GLU A 33 12.61 0.84 -7.45
N TYR A 34 11.62 1.24 -6.66
CA TYR A 34 11.76 2.36 -5.73
C TYR A 34 12.92 2.15 -4.75
N ASN A 35 12.99 0.95 -4.18
CA ASN A 35 13.99 0.62 -3.16
C ASN A 35 15.41 0.44 -3.74
N GLN A 36 15.57 0.41 -5.07
CA GLN A 36 16.85 0.36 -5.76
C GLN A 36 17.35 1.74 -6.23
N ILE A 37 16.53 2.78 -6.12
CA ILE A 37 16.94 4.13 -6.54
C ILE A 37 17.99 4.66 -5.58
N ARG A 38 19.01 5.35 -6.11
CA ARG A 38 20.03 6.01 -5.28
C ARG A 38 19.36 6.93 -4.25
N PRO A 39 19.77 6.88 -2.97
CA PRO A 39 19.12 7.68 -1.92
C PRO A 39 19.12 9.19 -2.20
N THR A 40 20.09 9.69 -2.94
CA THR A 40 20.21 11.12 -3.25
C THR A 40 19.55 11.53 -4.57
N ASP A 41 19.00 10.60 -5.32
CA ASP A 41 18.25 10.91 -6.53
C ASP A 41 16.80 11.22 -6.16
N PHE A 42 16.58 12.38 -5.59
CA PHE A 42 15.27 12.81 -5.07
C PHE A 42 14.21 12.92 -6.17
N LYS A 43 14.61 13.33 -7.36
CA LYS A 43 13.70 13.43 -8.51
C LYS A 43 13.17 12.06 -8.91
N ALA A 44 14.04 11.08 -9.08
CA ALA A 44 13.65 9.72 -9.46
C ALA A 44 12.80 9.07 -8.37
N ARG A 45 13.14 9.31 -7.10
CA ARG A 45 12.36 8.81 -5.96
C ARG A 45 10.92 9.35 -5.97
N ASN A 46 10.78 10.66 -6.12
CA ASN A 46 9.46 11.29 -6.15
C ASN A 46 8.63 10.86 -7.35
N GLU A 47 9.21 10.79 -8.53
CA GLU A 47 8.53 10.30 -9.73
C GLU A 47 8.02 8.86 -9.55
N LYS A 48 8.82 7.99 -8.93
CA LYS A 48 8.41 6.61 -8.66
C LYS A 48 7.29 6.55 -7.64
N LEU A 49 7.34 7.34 -6.58
CA LEU A 49 6.26 7.41 -5.59
C LEU A 49 4.94 7.83 -6.23
N LYS A 50 4.98 8.78 -7.17
CA LYS A 50 3.78 9.18 -7.92
C LYS A 50 3.23 8.07 -8.82
N GLN A 51 4.06 7.13 -9.24
CA GLN A 51 3.61 5.93 -9.97
C GLN A 51 2.98 4.90 -9.04
N ILE A 52 3.49 4.77 -7.82
CA ILE A 52 3.04 3.79 -6.85
C ILE A 52 1.75 4.24 -6.15
N LEU A 53 1.75 5.45 -5.62
CA LEU A 53 0.68 5.96 -4.76
C LEU A 53 -0.50 6.49 -5.58
N GLY A 54 -1.70 6.36 -5.02
CA GLY A 54 -2.92 6.89 -5.64
C GLY A 54 -2.93 8.41 -5.71
N GLU A 55 -2.49 9.07 -4.63
CA GLU A 55 -2.25 10.52 -4.59
C GLU A 55 -0.96 10.80 -3.84
N ALA A 56 -0.08 11.58 -4.45
CA ALA A 56 1.15 12.10 -3.88
C ALA A 56 1.52 13.39 -4.61
N ASP A 57 2.31 14.24 -4.00
CA ASP A 57 2.78 15.47 -4.63
C ASP A 57 4.32 15.54 -4.65
N ASP A 58 4.85 16.72 -5.03
CA ASP A 58 6.29 16.90 -5.13
C ASP A 58 6.99 16.89 -3.77
N ASP A 59 6.24 17.07 -2.68
CA ASP A 59 6.75 17.10 -1.31
C ASP A 59 6.70 15.73 -0.63
N THR A 60 6.16 14.72 -1.28
CA THR A 60 6.07 13.37 -0.72
C THR A 60 7.46 12.76 -0.60
N PHE A 61 7.82 12.37 0.61
CA PHE A 61 9.16 11.86 0.92
C PHE A 61 9.04 10.60 1.78
N ILE A 62 9.56 9.50 1.27
CA ILE A 62 9.57 8.21 1.98
C ILE A 62 10.97 7.63 1.91
N ASN A 63 11.63 7.48 3.05
CA ASN A 63 12.92 6.82 3.08
C ASN A 63 12.76 5.32 2.77
N PRO A 64 13.53 4.77 1.83
CA PRO A 64 13.50 3.33 1.58
C PRO A 64 14.09 2.54 2.79
N PRO A 65 13.72 1.27 2.95
CA PRO A 65 12.76 0.55 2.11
C PRO A 65 11.30 0.90 2.42
N PHE A 66 10.48 0.89 1.38
CA PHE A 66 9.03 1.10 1.44
C PHE A 66 8.32 -0.06 0.73
N HIS A 67 7.27 -0.58 1.35
CA HIS A 67 6.47 -1.66 0.78
C HIS A 67 4.98 -1.37 0.95
N CYS A 68 4.21 -1.67 -0.09
CA CYS A 68 2.75 -1.66 -0.03
C CYS A 68 2.20 -2.75 -0.94
N ASP A 69 0.92 -3.10 -0.78
CA ASP A 69 0.30 -4.16 -1.56
C ASP A 69 -0.20 -3.70 -2.92
N TYR A 70 -0.91 -2.58 -2.97
CA TYR A 70 -1.45 -2.04 -4.22
C TYR A 70 -0.91 -0.65 -4.57
N GLY A 71 -0.64 0.17 -3.56
CA GLY A 71 -0.15 1.53 -3.72
C GLY A 71 -1.22 2.51 -4.17
N LYS A 72 -1.98 2.16 -5.19
CA LYS A 72 -3.02 3.01 -5.78
C LYS A 72 -4.18 3.36 -4.81
N HIS A 73 -4.32 2.63 -3.73
CA HIS A 73 -5.32 2.91 -2.71
C HIS A 73 -4.81 3.84 -1.60
N ILE A 74 -3.55 4.24 -1.66
CA ILE A 74 -2.93 5.12 -0.67
C ILE A 74 -2.98 6.56 -1.19
N LYS A 75 -3.55 7.45 -0.38
CA LYS A 75 -3.57 8.89 -0.65
C LYS A 75 -2.86 9.61 0.48
N VAL A 76 -1.82 10.35 0.14
CA VAL A 76 -1.08 11.16 1.11
C VAL A 76 -1.30 12.64 0.81
N GLY A 77 -1.44 13.42 1.88
CA GLY A 77 -1.56 14.86 1.81
C GLY A 77 -0.21 15.55 1.59
N ARG A 78 -0.21 16.86 1.77
CA ARG A 78 0.97 17.69 1.55
C ARG A 78 2.03 17.44 2.62
N ARG A 79 3.29 17.57 2.24
CA ARG A 79 4.45 17.51 3.15
C ARG A 79 4.49 16.21 3.95
N PHE A 80 4.14 15.11 3.29
CA PHE A 80 4.19 13.79 3.90
C PHE A 80 5.65 13.31 4.01
N PHE A 81 6.02 12.88 5.20
CA PHE A 81 7.32 12.25 5.46
C PHE A 81 7.13 10.90 6.13
N ALA A 82 7.78 9.87 5.60
CA ALA A 82 7.90 8.57 6.28
C ALA A 82 9.37 8.16 6.38
N ASN A 83 9.73 7.61 7.52
CA ASN A 83 11.06 7.10 7.79
C ASN A 83 11.18 5.64 7.32
N PHE A 84 12.30 4.98 7.63
CA PHE A 84 12.65 3.64 7.13
C PHE A 84 11.63 2.58 7.53
N ASN A 85 11.42 1.60 6.64
CA ASN A 85 10.58 0.44 6.86
C ASN A 85 9.10 0.79 7.07
N PHE A 86 8.59 1.70 6.27
CA PHE A 86 7.16 1.97 6.21
C PHE A 86 6.47 0.89 5.38
N VAL A 87 5.45 0.27 5.94
CA VAL A 87 4.68 -0.81 5.28
C VAL A 87 3.20 -0.44 5.31
N VAL A 88 2.56 -0.50 4.16
CA VAL A 88 1.11 -0.27 4.05
C VAL A 88 0.46 -1.42 3.30
N LEU A 89 -0.44 -2.13 3.96
CA LEU A 89 -1.26 -3.16 3.31
C LEU A 89 -2.59 -2.51 2.94
N ASP A 90 -2.65 -2.00 1.71
CA ASP A 90 -3.73 -1.14 1.23
C ASP A 90 -4.78 -1.88 0.39
N GLU A 91 -5.24 -3.01 0.88
CA GLU A 91 -6.39 -3.71 0.30
C GLU A 91 -7.64 -2.82 0.31
N ALA A 92 -7.86 -2.10 1.41
CA ALA A 92 -8.83 -1.00 1.49
C ALA A 92 -8.10 0.36 1.44
N PRO A 93 -8.82 1.45 1.12
CA PRO A 93 -8.21 2.77 1.04
C PRO A 93 -7.53 3.23 2.34
N VAL A 94 -6.36 3.84 2.18
CA VAL A 94 -5.61 4.51 3.27
C VAL A 94 -5.49 5.98 2.90
N THR A 95 -6.01 6.85 3.75
CA THR A 95 -5.98 8.31 3.53
C THR A 95 -5.19 8.96 4.66
N ILE A 96 -4.12 9.67 4.30
CA ILE A 96 -3.24 10.36 5.23
C ILE A 96 -3.32 11.84 4.93
N GLY A 97 -3.56 12.66 5.96
CA GLY A 97 -3.71 14.11 5.83
C GLY A 97 -2.39 14.84 5.59
N ASP A 98 -2.45 16.18 5.68
CA ASP A 98 -1.29 17.04 5.51
C ASP A 98 -0.38 17.01 6.74
N ASP A 99 0.91 17.27 6.53
CA ASP A 99 1.92 17.44 7.60
C ASP A 99 2.05 16.22 8.53
N VAL A 100 1.85 15.02 7.98
CA VAL A 100 2.02 13.78 8.75
C VAL A 100 3.46 13.29 8.65
N PHE A 101 4.05 12.97 9.78
CA PHE A 101 5.38 12.38 9.90
C PHE A 101 5.23 10.96 10.46
N ILE A 102 5.78 9.99 9.74
CA ILE A 102 5.78 8.58 10.15
C ILE A 102 7.19 8.22 10.60
N GLY A 103 7.31 7.71 11.83
CA GLY A 103 8.58 7.21 12.35
C GLY A 103 9.01 5.89 11.68
N PRO A 104 10.21 5.38 12.04
CA PRO A 104 10.67 4.12 11.45
C PRO A 104 9.86 2.93 11.95
N ASN A 105 9.78 1.90 11.11
CA ASN A 105 9.13 0.62 11.43
C ASN A 105 7.64 0.75 11.76
N VAL A 106 6.93 1.60 11.03
CA VAL A 106 5.47 1.76 11.17
C VAL A 106 4.76 0.97 10.08
N GLY A 107 3.72 0.25 10.48
CA GLY A 107 2.83 -0.47 9.57
C GLY A 107 1.40 0.04 9.67
N ILE A 108 0.72 0.15 8.53
CA ILE A 108 -0.71 0.41 8.43
C ILE A 108 -1.33 -0.77 7.69
N TYR A 109 -2.21 -1.50 8.35
CA TYR A 109 -2.74 -2.75 7.83
C TYR A 109 -4.25 -2.68 7.72
N THR A 110 -4.77 -2.65 6.49
CA THR A 110 -6.22 -2.64 6.24
C THR A 110 -6.79 -4.04 6.11
N ALA A 111 -5.98 -5.02 5.71
CA ALA A 111 -6.38 -6.40 5.55
C ALA A 111 -6.69 -7.06 6.91
N CYS A 112 -7.79 -7.79 6.96
CA CYS A 112 -8.24 -8.50 8.14
C CYS A 112 -8.42 -9.98 7.82
N HIS A 113 -8.01 -10.83 8.75
CA HIS A 113 -8.13 -12.28 8.61
C HIS A 113 -8.99 -12.86 9.72
N SER A 114 -9.68 -13.96 9.43
CA SER A 114 -10.40 -14.70 10.44
C SER A 114 -9.46 -15.29 11.50
N THR A 115 -9.86 -15.28 12.75
CA THR A 115 -9.17 -15.98 13.82
C THR A 115 -9.41 -17.50 13.77
N ASP A 116 -10.42 -17.94 13.04
CA ASP A 116 -10.67 -19.36 12.79
C ASP A 116 -9.71 -19.88 11.71
N PRO A 117 -8.83 -20.86 12.02
CA PRO A 117 -7.90 -21.39 11.03
C PRO A 117 -8.55 -21.99 9.79
N LYS A 118 -9.73 -22.57 9.92
CA LYS A 118 -10.46 -23.17 8.79
C LYS A 118 -10.92 -22.08 7.81
N GLU A 119 -11.47 -20.98 8.32
CA GLU A 119 -11.88 -19.85 7.49
C GLU A 119 -10.66 -19.17 6.88
N ARG A 120 -9.62 -18.91 7.67
CA ARG A 120 -8.40 -18.27 7.20
C ARG A 120 -7.72 -19.07 6.08
N ASN A 121 -7.73 -20.40 6.18
CA ASN A 121 -7.09 -21.26 5.18
C ASN A 121 -7.81 -21.29 3.82
N THR A 122 -9.02 -20.77 3.73
CA THR A 122 -9.71 -20.60 2.45
C THR A 122 -9.13 -19.46 1.60
N ARG A 123 -8.25 -18.62 2.18
CA ARG A 123 -7.71 -17.39 1.58
C ARG A 123 -8.75 -16.29 1.42
N GLU A 124 -9.92 -16.45 2.01
CA GLU A 124 -10.90 -15.37 2.10
C GLU A 124 -10.54 -14.43 3.23
N GLU A 125 -10.68 -13.14 2.96
CA GLU A 125 -10.39 -12.08 3.90
C GLU A 125 -11.30 -10.88 3.64
N TRP A 126 -11.23 -9.87 4.47
CA TRP A 126 -11.90 -8.59 4.26
C TRP A 126 -10.93 -7.46 4.59
N ALA A 127 -11.28 -6.23 4.25
CA ALA A 127 -10.43 -5.09 4.52
C ALA A 127 -11.26 -3.89 5.01
N LYS A 128 -10.64 -3.05 5.84
CA LYS A 128 -11.26 -1.84 6.37
C LYS A 128 -10.37 -0.64 6.09
N PRO A 129 -10.94 0.48 5.61
CA PRO A 129 -10.16 1.68 5.34
C PRO A 129 -9.59 2.30 6.63
N VAL A 130 -8.48 2.99 6.46
CA VAL A 130 -7.78 3.72 7.53
C VAL A 130 -7.54 5.16 7.09
#